data_063b9a90bfd2df3444c549394a9f9029
#
_entry.id   063b9a90bfd2df3444c549394a9f9029
#
_cell.length_a   1.000
_cell.length_b   1.000
_cell.length_c   1.000
_cell.angle_alpha   90.00
_cell.angle_beta   90.00
_cell.angle_gamma   90.00
#
_symmetry.space_group_name_H-M   'P 1'
#
loop_
_entity.id
_entity.type
_entity.pdbx_description
1 polymer ?
#
loop_
_entity_poly.entity_id
_entity_poly.type
_entity_poly.pdbx_seq_one_letter_code
_entity_poly.pdbx_strand_id
1 'polypeptide(L)'
;MKRSFSLLLIATALVIFSFCKQDILFTEGSGSVDYSCSGPFAGKTVKIYYHIPKGKISSMPVLFVMHGMDRNGDDYRDQWIAQSDKYGFIVLVPTFSSDQFPDDFYQRGNVTSEDGSYNPENERVYVLIEEVFNYFTAHSASKAKTFSIYGHSAGGQFVHRFLLFNPTPHLDRAVAANAGWYTYPSDTVSYPYGTKGSGADIKAYYSKKMIILLGDADTLRTSDLRQTPETDAQGLTRLERGNSFFRFCGQDANKKGCPFNWRKEYVKNVGHSNTKMAPSAAKLLFGDNQN
;
A
#
# COMPACT_ATOMS: atom_id res chain seq x y z
N MET A 1 -19.29 62.73 53.05
CA MET A 1 -19.53 61.94 51.86
C MET A 1 -18.17 61.58 51.22
N LYS A 2 -17.68 60.35 51.45
CA LYS A 2 -16.41 59.86 50.86
C LYS A 2 -16.82 58.88 49.71
N ARG A 3 -16.46 59.21 48.47
CA ARG A 3 -16.67 58.35 47.32
C ARG A 3 -15.43 57.44 47.18
N SER A 4 -15.58 56.13 47.38
CA SER A 4 -14.56 55.14 47.05
C SER A 4 -14.64 54.80 45.58
N PHE A 5 -13.50 54.98 44.85
CA PHE A 5 -13.33 54.50 43.49
C PHE A 5 -12.71 53.11 43.55
N SER A 6 -13.46 52.09 43.11
CA SER A 6 -12.93 50.75 42.93
C SER A 6 -12.31 50.66 41.54
N LEU A 7 -11.02 50.44 41.49
CA LEU A 7 -10.28 50.16 40.25
C LEU A 7 -10.46 48.66 39.91
N LEU A 8 -11.12 48.39 38.79
CA LEU A 8 -11.27 47.05 38.26
C LEU A 8 -10.05 46.73 37.38
N LEU A 9 -9.12 45.90 37.87
CA LEU A 9 -7.99 45.38 37.08
C LEU A 9 -8.51 44.25 36.18
N ILE A 10 -8.59 44.49 34.87
CA ILE A 10 -8.85 43.44 33.85
C ILE A 10 -7.48 42.82 33.52
N ALA A 11 -7.25 41.62 34.02
CA ALA A 11 -6.11 40.79 33.64
C ALA A 11 -6.40 40.10 32.29
N THR A 12 -5.81 40.62 31.23
CA THR A 12 -5.83 39.97 29.92
C THR A 12 -4.84 38.79 29.92
N ALA A 13 -5.36 37.56 30.00
CA ALA A 13 -4.55 36.35 29.83
C ALA A 13 -4.15 36.22 28.36
N LEU A 14 -2.87 36.47 28.06
CA LEU A 14 -2.29 36.20 26.75
C LEU A 14 -2.13 34.67 26.60
N VAL A 15 -3.03 34.01 25.87
CA VAL A 15 -2.87 32.59 25.50
C VAL A 15 -1.83 32.54 24.40
N ILE A 16 -0.58 32.23 24.77
CA ILE A 16 0.48 31.94 23.80
C ILE A 16 0.24 30.55 23.23
N PHE A 17 -0.35 30.48 22.03
CA PHE A 17 -0.34 29.26 21.22
C PHE A 17 1.09 29.00 20.78
N SER A 18 1.80 28.13 21.50
CA SER A 18 3.08 27.59 21.04
C SER A 18 2.76 26.63 19.89
N PHE A 19 2.85 27.12 18.66
CA PHE A 19 2.87 26.24 17.48
C PHE A 19 4.17 25.46 17.55
N CYS A 20 4.10 24.21 18.00
CA CYS A 20 5.20 23.27 17.86
C CYS A 20 5.45 23.11 16.36
N LYS A 21 6.52 23.72 15.84
CA LYS A 21 6.91 23.60 14.44
C LYS A 21 7.34 22.15 14.23
N GLN A 22 6.53 21.38 13.53
CA GLN A 22 6.82 19.99 13.26
C GLN A 22 8.02 19.92 12.29
N ASP A 23 9.02 19.09 12.62
CA ASP A 23 10.22 18.97 11.80
C ASP A 23 9.88 18.39 10.42
N ILE A 24 10.43 19.00 9.38
CA ILE A 24 10.34 18.51 8.01
C ILE A 24 11.42 17.46 7.82
N LEU A 25 11.00 16.20 7.67
CA LEU A 25 11.89 15.05 7.53
C LEU A 25 11.99 14.59 6.07
N PHE A 26 10.95 14.80 5.27
CA PHE A 26 10.89 14.41 3.87
C PHE A 26 11.10 15.64 2.98
N THR A 27 12.22 15.66 2.27
CA THR A 27 12.65 16.79 1.42
C THR A 27 12.92 16.31 -0.01
N GLU A 28 13.08 17.25 -0.95
CA GLU A 28 13.47 16.95 -2.33
C GLU A 28 14.71 16.05 -2.38
N GLY A 29 14.71 15.12 -3.33
CA GLY A 29 15.73 14.09 -3.49
C GLY A 29 15.35 12.76 -2.85
N SER A 30 16.33 11.87 -2.72
CA SER A 30 16.17 10.54 -2.12
C SER A 30 16.70 10.51 -0.69
N GLY A 31 16.01 9.77 0.17
CA GLY A 31 16.41 9.60 1.56
C GLY A 31 15.72 8.43 2.23
N SER A 32 15.88 8.35 3.55
CA SER A 32 15.12 7.42 4.39
C SER A 32 14.79 8.05 5.73
N VAL A 33 13.66 7.65 6.30
CA VAL A 33 13.19 8.05 7.63
C VAL A 33 12.70 6.79 8.35
N ASP A 34 13.05 6.65 9.62
CA ASP A 34 12.57 5.57 10.46
C ASP A 34 11.25 5.99 11.13
N TYR A 35 10.20 5.22 10.93
CA TYR A 35 8.91 5.37 11.57
C TYR A 35 8.80 4.37 12.72
N SER A 36 8.74 4.88 13.96
CA SER A 36 8.48 4.05 15.14
C SER A 36 6.99 3.75 15.25
N CYS A 37 6.62 2.49 15.12
CA CYS A 37 5.23 2.06 15.18
C CYS A 37 4.63 2.24 16.57
N SER A 38 3.30 2.41 16.61
CA SER A 38 2.51 2.54 17.84
C SER A 38 1.48 1.41 17.99
N GLY A 39 0.72 1.45 19.09
CA GLY A 39 -0.37 0.50 19.34
C GLY A 39 0.09 -0.97 19.32
N PRO A 40 -0.60 -1.85 18.59
CA PRO A 40 -0.26 -3.28 18.50
C PRO A 40 1.14 -3.57 17.92
N PHE A 41 1.70 -2.61 17.20
CA PHE A 41 3.04 -2.71 16.60
C PHE A 41 4.11 -1.94 17.38
N ALA A 42 3.82 -1.49 18.61
CA ALA A 42 4.79 -0.77 19.45
C ALA A 42 6.09 -1.56 19.63
N GLY A 43 7.23 -0.87 19.52
CA GLY A 43 8.55 -1.47 19.55
C GLY A 43 9.08 -1.95 18.19
N LYS A 44 8.23 -1.93 17.14
CA LYS A 44 8.67 -2.17 15.76
C LYS A 44 8.98 -0.85 15.04
N THR A 45 9.82 -0.93 14.02
CA THR A 45 10.20 0.21 13.19
C THR A 45 9.97 -0.12 11.71
N VAL A 46 9.34 0.78 10.98
CA VAL A 46 9.25 0.73 9.52
C VAL A 46 10.22 1.77 8.96
N LYS A 47 11.25 1.31 8.24
CA LYS A 47 12.14 2.21 7.50
C LYS A 47 11.44 2.62 6.20
N ILE A 48 11.22 3.93 6.02
CA ILE A 48 10.58 4.50 4.84
C ILE A 48 11.68 5.06 3.94
N TYR A 49 12.03 4.34 2.86
CA TYR A 49 12.82 4.93 1.80
C TYR A 49 11.91 5.79 0.93
N TYR A 50 12.42 6.93 0.48
CA TYR A 50 11.60 7.84 -0.33
C TYR A 50 12.41 8.49 -1.46
N HIS A 51 11.69 8.95 -2.48
CA HIS A 51 12.18 9.88 -3.47
C HIS A 51 11.12 10.95 -3.75
N ILE A 52 11.53 12.22 -3.71
CA ILE A 52 10.71 13.38 -4.02
C ILE A 52 11.37 14.11 -5.19
N PRO A 53 10.77 14.12 -6.38
CA PRO A 53 11.35 14.80 -7.54
C PRO A 53 11.35 16.31 -7.35
N LYS A 54 12.14 17.02 -8.17
CA LYS A 54 12.15 18.49 -8.21
C LYS A 54 10.77 19.04 -8.50
N GLY A 55 10.37 20.08 -7.79
CA GLY A 55 9.14 20.80 -8.07
C GLY A 55 8.29 21.11 -6.84
N LYS A 56 6.99 21.37 -7.06
CA LYS A 56 6.07 21.78 -5.99
C LYS A 56 5.52 20.56 -5.24
N ILE A 57 6.20 20.15 -4.19
CA ILE A 57 5.85 18.97 -3.36
C ILE A 57 4.37 18.97 -2.94
N SER A 58 3.80 20.13 -2.64
CA SER A 58 2.41 20.25 -2.17
C SER A 58 1.33 19.80 -3.17
N SER A 59 1.67 19.66 -4.45
CA SER A 59 0.74 19.22 -5.50
C SER A 59 1.08 17.86 -6.11
N MET A 60 2.17 17.21 -5.65
CA MET A 60 2.58 15.93 -6.19
C MET A 60 1.70 14.80 -5.67
N PRO A 61 1.24 13.86 -6.54
CA PRO A 61 0.66 12.60 -6.11
C PRO A 61 1.65 11.77 -5.29
N VAL A 62 1.13 10.89 -4.43
CA VAL A 62 1.93 9.98 -3.61
C VAL A 62 1.73 8.54 -4.06
N LEU A 63 2.83 7.81 -4.24
CA LEU A 63 2.86 6.39 -4.53
C LEU A 63 3.55 5.62 -3.41
N PHE A 64 2.83 4.69 -2.81
CA PHE A 64 3.44 3.64 -2.01
C PHE A 64 3.93 2.51 -2.91
N VAL A 65 5.17 2.09 -2.71
CA VAL A 65 5.79 0.97 -3.44
C VAL A 65 6.12 -0.15 -2.45
N MET A 66 5.45 -1.30 -2.61
CA MET A 66 5.62 -2.46 -1.73
C MET A 66 6.65 -3.41 -2.34
N HIS A 67 7.71 -3.68 -1.57
CA HIS A 67 8.87 -4.49 -1.99
C HIS A 67 8.56 -5.99 -2.14
N GLY A 68 9.49 -6.73 -2.73
CA GLY A 68 9.45 -8.18 -2.85
C GLY A 68 9.83 -8.93 -1.56
N MET A 69 10.13 -10.23 -1.68
CA MET A 69 10.51 -11.07 -0.54
C MET A 69 11.84 -10.70 0.08
N ASP A 70 12.76 -10.13 -0.70
CA ASP A 70 14.11 -9.76 -0.25
C ASP A 70 14.12 -8.57 0.71
N ARG A 71 12.96 -7.91 0.90
CA ARG A 71 12.77 -6.78 1.83
C ARG A 71 13.70 -5.58 1.54
N ASN A 72 14.20 -5.46 0.31
CA ASN A 72 15.15 -4.46 -0.19
C ASN A 72 14.43 -3.18 -0.65
N GLY A 73 13.91 -2.41 0.30
CA GLY A 73 13.13 -1.20 0.01
C GLY A 73 13.92 -0.09 -0.67
N ASP A 74 15.21 0.03 -0.41
CA ASP A 74 16.12 0.96 -1.08
C ASP A 74 16.23 0.69 -2.58
N ASP A 75 16.45 -0.57 -2.98
CA ASP A 75 16.45 -0.97 -4.39
C ASP A 75 15.11 -0.68 -5.06
N TYR A 76 14.00 -0.96 -4.38
CA TYR A 76 12.67 -0.65 -4.90
C TYR A 76 12.50 0.86 -5.08
N ARG A 77 12.93 1.70 -4.13
CA ARG A 77 12.94 3.16 -4.30
C ARG A 77 13.75 3.57 -5.52
N ASP A 78 14.96 3.04 -5.68
CA ASP A 78 15.88 3.40 -6.76
C ASP A 78 15.34 3.02 -8.15
N GLN A 79 14.66 1.89 -8.25
CA GLN A 79 13.99 1.44 -9.48
C GLN A 79 12.84 2.36 -9.92
N TRP A 80 12.34 3.23 -9.04
CA TRP A 80 11.23 4.14 -9.31
C TRP A 80 11.66 5.60 -9.52
N ILE A 81 12.92 5.98 -9.25
CA ILE A 81 13.41 7.37 -9.35
C ILE A 81 13.11 7.96 -10.73
N ALA A 82 13.54 7.28 -11.79
CA ALA A 82 13.36 7.79 -13.17
C ALA A 82 11.88 7.99 -13.54
N GLN A 83 10.97 7.16 -13.02
CA GLN A 83 9.54 7.29 -13.26
C GLN A 83 8.94 8.43 -12.41
N SER A 84 9.39 8.56 -11.18
CA SER A 84 9.01 9.66 -10.28
C SER A 84 9.41 11.02 -10.87
N ASP A 85 10.64 11.15 -11.32
CA ASP A 85 11.13 12.38 -11.98
C ASP A 85 10.36 12.68 -13.27
N LYS A 86 10.06 11.66 -14.07
CA LYS A 86 9.34 11.81 -15.34
C LYS A 86 7.91 12.27 -15.17
N TYR A 87 7.18 11.70 -14.21
CA TYR A 87 5.74 11.93 -14.05
C TYR A 87 5.38 12.86 -12.88
N GLY A 88 6.36 13.30 -12.08
CA GLY A 88 6.17 14.26 -10.99
C GLY A 88 5.38 13.72 -9.81
N PHE A 89 5.69 12.51 -9.32
CA PHE A 89 5.05 11.93 -8.13
C PHE A 89 6.07 11.54 -7.06
N ILE A 90 5.64 11.52 -5.82
CA ILE A 90 6.44 11.13 -4.66
C ILE A 90 6.41 9.61 -4.52
N VAL A 91 7.57 9.00 -4.28
CA VAL A 91 7.71 7.57 -3.97
C VAL A 91 7.96 7.38 -2.49
N LEU A 92 7.16 6.53 -1.84
CA LEU A 92 7.36 6.06 -0.47
C LEU A 92 7.46 4.54 -0.47
N VAL A 93 8.53 4.00 0.08
CA VAL A 93 8.78 2.55 0.17
C VAL A 93 8.91 2.15 1.64
N PRO A 94 7.79 1.91 2.32
CA PRO A 94 7.85 1.37 3.67
C PRO A 94 8.44 -0.05 3.62
N THR A 95 9.53 -0.24 4.37
CA THR A 95 10.27 -1.50 4.39
C THR A 95 9.96 -2.26 5.67
N PHE A 96 9.34 -3.40 5.49
CA PHE A 96 8.96 -4.33 6.55
C PHE A 96 10.06 -5.40 6.67
N SER A 97 11.04 -5.21 7.56
CA SER A 97 12.13 -6.14 7.76
C SER A 97 11.64 -7.53 8.20
N SER A 98 12.30 -8.59 7.79
CA SER A 98 11.84 -9.96 8.04
C SER A 98 11.94 -10.38 9.51
N ASP A 99 12.84 -9.78 10.28
CA ASP A 99 13.00 -9.99 11.72
C ASP A 99 11.85 -9.39 12.52
N GLN A 100 11.32 -8.24 12.12
CA GLN A 100 10.21 -7.58 12.81
C GLN A 100 8.84 -7.91 12.21
N PHE A 101 8.79 -8.17 10.89
CA PHE A 101 7.58 -8.44 10.13
C PHE A 101 7.76 -9.73 9.30
N PRO A 102 7.69 -10.92 9.88
CA PRO A 102 7.80 -12.18 9.15
C PRO A 102 6.72 -12.28 8.04
N ASP A 103 6.78 -13.32 7.23
CA ASP A 103 5.92 -13.44 6.03
C ASP A 103 4.43 -13.36 6.32
N ASP A 104 4.01 -13.87 7.48
CA ASP A 104 2.62 -13.81 7.92
C ASP A 104 2.16 -12.37 8.19
N PHE A 105 3.06 -11.53 8.69
CA PHE A 105 2.81 -10.11 8.87
C PHE A 105 2.87 -9.34 7.57
N TYR A 106 3.86 -9.57 6.72
CA TYR A 106 4.01 -8.79 5.49
C TYR A 106 3.08 -9.28 4.38
N GLN A 107 3.37 -10.46 3.81
CA GLN A 107 2.63 -10.93 2.63
C GLN A 107 1.18 -11.25 2.95
N ARG A 108 0.90 -11.76 4.15
CA ARG A 108 -0.43 -12.16 4.61
C ARG A 108 -1.09 -11.15 5.56
N GLY A 109 -0.41 -10.06 5.90
CA GLY A 109 -0.97 -8.92 6.61
C GLY A 109 -1.33 -9.14 8.07
N ASN A 110 -0.89 -10.24 8.70
CA ASN A 110 -1.34 -10.64 10.04
C ASN A 110 -2.87 -10.69 10.16
N VAL A 111 -3.54 -11.19 9.11
CA VAL A 111 -5.01 -11.21 9.03
C VAL A 111 -5.61 -12.26 9.97
N THR A 112 -4.89 -13.36 10.19
CA THR A 112 -5.31 -14.43 11.11
C THR A 112 -4.20 -14.77 12.11
N SER A 113 -4.61 -15.20 13.28
CA SER A 113 -3.75 -15.85 14.28
C SER A 113 -3.39 -17.28 13.86
N GLU A 114 -2.50 -17.93 14.61
CA GLU A 114 -2.06 -19.31 14.36
C GLU A 114 -3.20 -20.33 14.41
N ASP A 115 -4.21 -20.10 15.26
CA ASP A 115 -5.41 -20.94 15.38
C ASP A 115 -6.41 -20.73 14.24
N GLY A 116 -6.13 -19.78 13.30
CA GLY A 116 -6.98 -19.44 12.16
C GLY A 116 -8.08 -18.42 12.46
N SER A 117 -8.19 -17.92 13.69
CA SER A 117 -9.11 -16.82 14.02
C SER A 117 -8.67 -15.51 13.35
N TYR A 118 -9.65 -14.66 12.96
CA TYR A 118 -9.32 -13.38 12.35
C TYR A 118 -8.91 -12.36 13.38
N ASN A 119 -7.75 -11.75 13.18
CA ASN A 119 -7.27 -10.65 14.01
C ASN A 119 -8.10 -9.39 13.80
N PRO A 120 -8.25 -8.55 14.84
CA PRO A 120 -8.83 -7.21 14.74
C PRO A 120 -8.14 -6.37 13.64
N GLU A 121 -8.85 -5.43 13.05
CA GLU A 121 -8.31 -4.62 11.95
C GLU A 121 -7.05 -3.85 12.35
N ASN A 122 -7.01 -3.30 13.57
CA ASN A 122 -5.87 -2.56 14.10
C ASN A 122 -4.61 -3.42 14.38
N GLU A 123 -4.73 -4.75 14.37
CA GLU A 123 -3.61 -5.69 14.49
C GLU A 123 -3.12 -6.19 13.12
N ARG A 124 -3.80 -5.83 12.02
CA ARG A 124 -3.36 -6.15 10.67
C ARG A 124 -2.32 -5.14 10.23
N VAL A 125 -1.21 -5.61 9.66
CA VAL A 125 -0.09 -4.74 9.24
C VAL A 125 -0.50 -3.65 8.25
N TYR A 126 -1.64 -3.81 7.62
CA TYR A 126 -2.16 -2.87 6.62
C TYR A 126 -2.45 -1.48 7.18
N VAL A 127 -2.75 -1.34 8.48
CA VAL A 127 -2.97 -0.04 9.13
C VAL A 127 -1.72 0.83 9.10
N LEU A 128 -0.53 0.22 9.06
CA LEU A 128 0.74 0.94 9.00
C LEU A 128 0.89 1.76 7.71
N ILE A 129 0.20 1.41 6.62
CA ILE A 129 0.21 2.24 5.40
C ILE A 129 -0.45 3.59 5.65
N GLU A 130 -1.60 3.60 6.35
CA GLU A 130 -2.27 4.85 6.74
C GLU A 130 -1.44 5.65 7.75
N GLU A 131 -0.84 4.99 8.73
CA GLU A 131 0.01 5.64 9.71
C GLU A 131 1.22 6.29 9.04
N VAL A 132 1.88 5.60 8.12
CA VAL A 132 3.00 6.14 7.33
C VAL A 132 2.55 7.28 6.43
N PHE A 133 1.36 7.21 5.81
CA PHE A 133 0.83 8.30 5.01
C PHE A 133 0.60 9.57 5.85
N ASN A 134 -0.02 9.42 7.01
CA ASN A 134 -0.26 10.52 7.94
C ASN A 134 1.05 11.09 8.47
N TYR A 135 2.01 10.23 8.81
CA TYR A 135 3.34 10.64 9.24
C TYR A 135 4.08 11.43 8.15
N PHE A 136 4.07 10.91 6.91
CA PHE A 136 4.65 11.60 5.76
C PHE A 136 4.04 12.99 5.55
N THR A 137 2.71 13.09 5.52
CA THR A 137 2.03 14.38 5.29
C THR A 137 2.26 15.38 6.42
N ALA A 138 2.41 14.90 7.63
CA ALA A 138 2.74 15.74 8.79
C ALA A 138 4.19 16.26 8.73
N HIS A 139 5.16 15.47 8.26
CA HIS A 139 6.58 15.79 8.26
C HIS A 139 7.14 16.16 6.88
N SER A 140 6.30 16.60 5.96
CA SER A 140 6.67 17.08 4.63
C SER A 140 5.89 18.33 4.23
N ALA A 141 6.24 18.93 3.08
CA ALA A 141 5.44 19.98 2.46
C ALA A 141 4.25 19.46 1.63
N SER A 142 3.99 18.16 1.62
CA SER A 142 2.89 17.56 0.86
C SER A 142 1.53 18.00 1.39
N LYS A 143 0.56 18.19 0.46
CA LYS A 143 -0.86 18.42 0.76
C LYS A 143 -1.74 17.31 0.21
N ALA A 144 -1.12 16.17 -0.14
CA ALA A 144 -1.84 15.01 -0.66
C ALA A 144 -2.94 14.56 0.31
N LYS A 145 -4.11 14.24 -0.25
CA LYS A 145 -5.26 13.70 0.49
C LYS A 145 -5.46 12.21 0.21
N THR A 146 -4.84 11.75 -0.86
CA THR A 146 -4.91 10.35 -1.29
C THR A 146 -3.53 9.88 -1.72
N PHE A 147 -3.40 8.54 -1.78
CA PHE A 147 -2.23 7.89 -2.34
C PHE A 147 -2.64 6.79 -3.31
N SER A 148 -1.73 6.43 -4.20
CA SER A 148 -1.78 5.18 -4.96
C SER A 148 -0.85 4.16 -4.31
N ILE A 149 -1.10 2.86 -4.54
CA ILE A 149 -0.24 1.79 -4.05
C ILE A 149 0.12 0.82 -5.17
N TYR A 150 1.39 0.48 -5.27
CA TYR A 150 1.92 -0.53 -6.17
C TYR A 150 2.68 -1.59 -5.37
N GLY A 151 2.63 -2.83 -5.81
CA GLY A 151 3.50 -3.87 -5.26
C GLY A 151 3.83 -4.94 -6.28
N HIS A 152 5.05 -5.45 -6.23
CA HIS A 152 5.54 -6.51 -7.11
C HIS A 152 5.84 -7.78 -6.30
N SER A 153 5.55 -8.96 -6.85
CA SER A 153 5.84 -10.25 -6.19
C SER A 153 5.14 -10.36 -4.83
N ALA A 154 5.88 -10.46 -3.72
CA ALA A 154 5.34 -10.41 -2.36
C ALA A 154 4.59 -9.09 -2.08
N GLY A 155 5.08 -7.97 -2.63
CA GLY A 155 4.37 -6.69 -2.59
C GLY A 155 3.04 -6.72 -3.34
N GLY A 156 2.95 -7.42 -4.46
CA GLY A 156 1.68 -7.66 -5.18
C GLY A 156 0.70 -8.49 -4.35
N GLN A 157 1.22 -9.46 -3.56
CA GLN A 157 0.43 -10.20 -2.59
C GLN A 157 -0.08 -9.29 -1.47
N PHE A 158 0.77 -8.38 -0.97
CA PHE A 158 0.38 -7.38 0.02
C PHE A 158 -0.74 -6.49 -0.52
N VAL A 159 -0.57 -5.91 -1.71
CA VAL A 159 -1.49 -4.92 -2.27
C VAL A 159 -2.91 -5.46 -2.45
N HIS A 160 -3.10 -6.63 -3.06
CA HIS A 160 -4.46 -7.13 -3.26
C HIS A 160 -5.16 -7.50 -1.95
N ARG A 161 -4.41 -7.97 -0.93
CA ARG A 161 -4.96 -8.23 0.41
C ARG A 161 -5.20 -6.95 1.21
N PHE A 162 -4.32 -5.94 1.05
CA PHE A 162 -4.55 -4.62 1.61
C PHE A 162 -5.91 -4.06 1.17
N LEU A 163 -6.22 -4.13 -0.12
CA LEU A 163 -7.54 -3.69 -0.62
C LEU A 163 -8.71 -4.49 -0.05
N LEU A 164 -8.48 -5.78 0.17
CA LEU A 164 -9.51 -6.71 0.65
C LEU A 164 -9.84 -6.50 2.13
N PHE A 165 -8.81 -6.19 2.95
CA PHE A 165 -8.92 -6.21 4.40
C PHE A 165 -8.71 -4.85 5.09
N ASN A 166 -8.43 -3.79 4.33
CA ASN A 166 -8.20 -2.46 4.89
C ASN A 166 -9.03 -1.39 4.14
N PRO A 167 -10.26 -1.14 4.59
CA PRO A 167 -11.10 -0.11 3.98
C PRO A 167 -10.54 1.28 4.30
N THR A 168 -9.81 1.87 3.36
CA THR A 168 -9.28 3.23 3.52
C THR A 168 -9.88 4.20 2.51
N PRO A 169 -10.29 5.41 2.95
CA PRO A 169 -10.74 6.47 2.07
C PRO A 169 -9.60 7.16 1.31
N HIS A 170 -8.35 7.01 1.78
CA HIS A 170 -7.20 7.70 1.19
C HIS A 170 -6.64 6.98 -0.06
N LEU A 171 -7.08 5.76 -0.36
CA LEU A 171 -6.62 5.04 -1.54
C LEU A 171 -7.32 5.55 -2.81
N ASP A 172 -6.55 6.09 -3.77
CA ASP A 172 -7.05 6.39 -5.12
C ASP A 172 -7.10 5.15 -5.99
N ARG A 173 -5.97 4.46 -6.18
CA ARG A 173 -5.86 3.26 -7.03
C ARG A 173 -4.72 2.35 -6.61
N ALA A 174 -4.78 1.09 -7.05
CA ALA A 174 -3.81 0.08 -6.70
C ALA A 174 -3.32 -0.70 -7.93
N VAL A 175 -2.06 -1.16 -7.88
CA VAL A 175 -1.47 -2.08 -8.86
C VAL A 175 -0.86 -3.26 -8.15
N ALA A 176 -1.40 -4.46 -8.37
CA ALA A 176 -0.80 -5.72 -7.92
C ALA A 176 -0.07 -6.36 -9.10
N ALA A 177 1.28 -6.29 -9.08
CA ALA A 177 2.11 -6.75 -10.17
C ALA A 177 2.73 -8.12 -9.86
N ASN A 178 2.62 -9.07 -10.77
CA ASN A 178 3.26 -10.39 -10.72
C ASN A 178 3.19 -11.07 -9.35
N ALA A 179 2.04 -10.99 -8.67
CA ALA A 179 1.89 -11.60 -7.34
C ALA A 179 2.10 -13.11 -7.39
N GLY A 180 2.79 -13.64 -6.39
CA GLY A 180 3.12 -15.06 -6.34
C GLY A 180 1.89 -15.97 -6.25
N TRP A 181 0.86 -15.54 -5.53
CA TRP A 181 -0.44 -16.22 -5.40
C TRP A 181 -1.45 -15.25 -4.77
N TYR A 182 -2.74 -15.63 -4.79
CA TYR A 182 -3.84 -14.73 -4.46
C TYR A 182 -4.76 -15.29 -3.37
N THR A 183 -5.38 -14.40 -2.59
CA THR A 183 -6.54 -14.68 -1.75
C THR A 183 -7.79 -14.44 -2.57
N TYR A 184 -8.53 -15.50 -2.87
CA TYR A 184 -9.79 -15.39 -3.62
C TYR A 184 -10.92 -14.91 -2.71
N PRO A 185 -11.78 -13.99 -3.15
CA PRO A 185 -12.94 -13.55 -2.36
C PRO A 185 -14.05 -14.63 -2.36
N SER A 186 -13.74 -15.76 -1.75
CA SER A 186 -14.59 -16.95 -1.65
C SER A 186 -14.93 -17.22 -0.20
N ASP A 187 -16.21 -17.33 0.13
CA ASP A 187 -16.74 -17.63 1.45
C ASP A 187 -16.70 -19.12 1.82
N THR A 188 -16.26 -19.97 0.89
CA THR A 188 -16.13 -21.42 1.09
C THR A 188 -14.72 -21.86 1.49
N VAL A 189 -13.71 -21.02 1.22
CA VAL A 189 -12.30 -21.30 1.48
C VAL A 189 -11.77 -20.37 2.57
N SER A 190 -11.08 -20.94 3.57
CA SER A 190 -10.49 -20.14 4.64
C SER A 190 -9.27 -19.33 4.18
N TYR A 191 -8.95 -18.28 4.91
CA TYR A 191 -7.70 -17.55 4.75
C TYR A 191 -6.50 -18.51 4.95
N PRO A 192 -5.39 -18.41 4.20
CA PRO A 192 -5.06 -17.29 3.34
C PRO A 192 -5.53 -17.44 1.86
N TYR A 193 -6.17 -18.51 1.48
CA TYR A 193 -6.56 -18.75 0.08
C TYR A 193 -7.95 -18.23 -0.27
N GLY A 194 -8.81 -18.02 0.73
CA GLY A 194 -10.15 -17.49 0.59
C GLY A 194 -10.52 -16.52 1.71
N THR A 195 -11.82 -16.19 1.81
CA THR A 195 -12.35 -15.19 2.75
C THR A 195 -13.42 -15.75 3.69
N LYS A 196 -13.53 -17.08 3.82
CA LYS A 196 -14.53 -17.71 4.68
C LYS A 196 -14.45 -17.17 6.11
N GLY A 197 -15.56 -16.60 6.61
CA GLY A 197 -15.64 -16.07 7.97
C GLY A 197 -14.91 -14.75 8.22
N SER A 198 -14.32 -14.12 7.20
CA SER A 198 -13.51 -12.91 7.37
C SER A 198 -14.32 -11.63 7.64
N GLY A 199 -15.60 -11.61 7.29
CA GLY A 199 -16.41 -10.38 7.31
C GLY A 199 -15.99 -9.33 6.26
N ALA A 200 -15.09 -9.66 5.31
CA ALA A 200 -14.64 -8.72 4.29
C ALA A 200 -15.78 -8.23 3.38
N ASP A 201 -15.84 -6.92 3.14
CA ASP A 201 -16.82 -6.33 2.21
C ASP A 201 -16.34 -6.52 0.75
N ILE A 202 -16.79 -7.62 0.16
CA ILE A 202 -16.43 -7.99 -1.23
C ILE A 202 -16.98 -6.99 -2.25
N LYS A 203 -18.12 -6.34 -1.98
CA LYS A 203 -18.65 -5.30 -2.86
C LYS A 203 -17.78 -4.05 -2.85
N ALA A 204 -17.37 -3.60 -1.67
CA ALA A 204 -16.41 -2.51 -1.54
C ALA A 204 -15.07 -2.86 -2.18
N TYR A 205 -14.58 -4.09 -2.01
CA TYR A 205 -13.35 -4.59 -2.63
C TYR A 205 -13.38 -4.46 -4.16
N TYR A 206 -14.43 -4.96 -4.81
CA TYR A 206 -14.57 -4.88 -6.27
C TYR A 206 -14.79 -3.44 -6.79
N SER A 207 -15.33 -2.55 -5.97
CA SER A 207 -15.53 -1.14 -6.33
C SER A 207 -14.23 -0.31 -6.33
N LYS A 208 -13.15 -0.79 -5.69
CA LYS A 208 -11.85 -0.11 -5.71
C LYS A 208 -11.21 -0.19 -7.10
N LYS A 209 -10.47 0.84 -7.47
CA LYS A 209 -9.70 0.84 -8.73
C LYS A 209 -8.44 -0.01 -8.55
N MET A 210 -8.42 -1.22 -9.08
CA MET A 210 -7.24 -2.09 -9.05
C MET A 210 -6.82 -2.52 -10.45
N ILE A 211 -5.52 -2.60 -10.66
CA ILE A 211 -4.89 -3.14 -11.87
C ILE A 211 -4.13 -4.41 -11.48
N ILE A 212 -4.49 -5.53 -12.08
CA ILE A 212 -3.66 -6.75 -12.07
C ILE A 212 -2.69 -6.59 -13.24
N LEU A 213 -1.42 -6.33 -12.92
CA LEU A 213 -0.38 -6.08 -13.91
C LEU A 213 0.52 -7.31 -14.05
N LEU A 214 0.57 -7.91 -15.22
CA LEU A 214 1.26 -9.16 -15.46
C LEU A 214 2.36 -9.00 -16.51
N GLY A 215 3.56 -9.46 -16.20
CA GLY A 215 4.58 -9.68 -17.23
C GLY A 215 4.19 -10.94 -18.04
N ASP A 216 4.04 -10.82 -19.35
CA ASP A 216 3.58 -11.93 -20.18
C ASP A 216 4.60 -13.07 -20.34
N ALA A 217 5.85 -12.81 -19.97
CA ALA A 217 6.93 -13.80 -19.90
C ALA A 217 7.22 -14.30 -18.46
N ASP A 218 6.38 -13.97 -17.44
CA ASP A 218 6.52 -14.50 -16.07
C ASP A 218 5.91 -15.90 -15.94
N THR A 219 6.48 -16.82 -16.70
CA THR A 219 6.00 -18.19 -16.91
C THR A 219 6.88 -19.25 -16.25
N LEU A 220 7.89 -18.84 -15.48
CA LEU A 220 8.79 -19.79 -14.82
C LEU A 220 8.23 -20.23 -13.48
N ARG A 221 8.28 -21.55 -13.24
CA ARG A 221 7.96 -22.17 -11.96
C ARG A 221 9.25 -22.34 -11.13
N THR A 222 9.72 -21.22 -10.58
CA THR A 222 10.94 -21.15 -9.80
C THR A 222 10.73 -21.62 -8.35
N SER A 223 11.82 -21.93 -7.62
CA SER A 223 11.77 -22.43 -6.23
C SER A 223 11.19 -21.41 -5.23
N ASP A 224 11.28 -20.12 -5.53
CA ASP A 224 10.69 -19.03 -4.76
C ASP A 224 9.18 -18.86 -4.98
N LEU A 225 8.61 -19.50 -5.99
CA LEU A 225 7.18 -19.54 -6.19
C LEU A 225 6.56 -20.63 -5.30
N ARG A 226 5.63 -20.25 -4.40
CA ARG A 226 4.92 -21.18 -3.53
C ARG A 226 4.25 -22.28 -4.36
N GLN A 227 4.53 -23.54 -4.00
CA GLN A 227 4.07 -24.73 -4.73
C GLN A 227 3.32 -25.66 -3.75
N THR A 228 2.05 -25.37 -3.56
CA THR A 228 1.12 -26.19 -2.75
C THR A 228 -0.12 -26.51 -3.62
N PRO A 229 -0.90 -27.54 -3.28
CA PRO A 229 -2.12 -27.89 -4.03
C PRO A 229 -3.05 -26.66 -4.24
N GLU A 230 -3.19 -25.81 -3.22
CA GLU A 230 -4.07 -24.64 -3.27
C GLU A 230 -3.53 -23.56 -4.22
N THR A 231 -2.21 -23.34 -4.24
CA THR A 231 -1.60 -22.38 -5.15
C THR A 231 -1.50 -22.91 -6.56
N ASP A 232 -1.29 -24.20 -6.75
CA ASP A 232 -1.26 -24.85 -8.06
C ASP A 232 -2.65 -24.90 -8.69
N ALA A 233 -3.72 -24.98 -7.90
CA ALA A 233 -5.09 -24.81 -8.37
C ALA A 233 -5.38 -23.40 -8.94
N GLN A 234 -4.60 -22.39 -8.55
CA GLN A 234 -4.67 -21.04 -9.14
C GLN A 234 -3.97 -20.95 -10.50
N GLY A 235 -2.95 -21.80 -10.72
CA GLY A 235 -2.08 -21.87 -11.90
C GLY A 235 -0.66 -22.26 -11.50
N LEU A 236 0.11 -22.78 -12.44
CA LEU A 236 1.48 -23.24 -12.18
C LEU A 236 2.52 -22.11 -12.21
N THR A 237 2.16 -20.97 -12.80
CA THR A 237 3.02 -19.80 -12.97
C THR A 237 2.34 -18.54 -12.44
N ARG A 238 3.12 -17.47 -12.17
CA ARG A 238 2.55 -16.19 -11.72
C ARG A 238 1.59 -15.59 -12.75
N LEU A 239 1.92 -15.73 -14.03
CA LEU A 239 1.06 -15.29 -15.13
C LEU A 239 -0.29 -16.02 -15.12
N GLU A 240 -0.30 -17.36 -14.99
CA GLU A 240 -1.52 -18.14 -14.92
C GLU A 240 -2.36 -17.79 -13.69
N ARG A 241 -1.73 -17.66 -12.52
CA ARG A 241 -2.39 -17.30 -11.26
C ARG A 241 -3.07 -15.94 -11.34
N GLY A 242 -2.38 -14.93 -11.90
CA GLY A 242 -2.96 -13.59 -12.09
C GLY A 242 -4.14 -13.58 -13.05
N ASN A 243 -4.04 -14.34 -14.15
CA ASN A 243 -5.12 -14.52 -15.12
C ASN A 243 -6.34 -15.21 -14.51
N SER A 244 -6.12 -16.29 -13.75
CA SER A 244 -7.18 -17.04 -13.08
C SER A 244 -7.88 -16.21 -12.00
N PHE A 245 -7.10 -15.48 -11.20
CA PHE A 245 -7.62 -14.59 -10.17
C PHE A 245 -8.51 -13.48 -10.76
N PHE A 246 -8.02 -12.76 -11.76
CA PHE A 246 -8.78 -11.69 -12.40
C PHE A 246 -10.10 -12.22 -13.02
N ARG A 247 -10.03 -13.35 -13.71
CA ARG A 247 -11.21 -13.98 -14.31
C ARG A 247 -12.24 -14.38 -13.24
N PHE A 248 -11.78 -15.02 -12.16
CA PHE A 248 -12.65 -15.41 -11.05
C PHE A 248 -13.34 -14.18 -10.45
N CYS A 249 -12.59 -13.13 -10.12
CA CYS A 249 -13.13 -11.93 -9.51
C CYS A 249 -14.16 -11.23 -10.38
N GLY A 250 -13.93 -11.14 -11.69
CA GLY A 250 -14.91 -10.58 -12.64
C GLY A 250 -16.19 -11.40 -12.74
N GLN A 251 -16.08 -12.72 -12.76
CA GLN A 251 -17.23 -13.62 -12.75
C GLN A 251 -18.02 -13.55 -11.43
N ASP A 252 -17.31 -13.49 -10.29
CA ASP A 252 -17.93 -13.40 -8.98
C ASP A 252 -18.63 -12.05 -8.77
N ALA A 253 -18.00 -10.94 -9.20
CA ALA A 253 -18.61 -9.62 -9.18
C ALA A 253 -19.90 -9.58 -10.00
N ASN A 254 -19.88 -10.12 -11.22
CA ASN A 254 -21.07 -10.22 -12.08
C ASN A 254 -22.17 -11.06 -11.42
N LYS A 255 -21.82 -12.22 -10.87
CA LYS A 255 -22.77 -13.11 -10.16
C LYS A 255 -23.41 -12.42 -8.95
N LYS A 256 -22.66 -11.59 -8.23
CA LYS A 256 -23.11 -10.84 -7.06
C LYS A 256 -23.79 -9.51 -7.41
N GLY A 257 -23.85 -9.12 -8.68
CA GLY A 257 -24.35 -7.80 -9.11
C GLY A 257 -23.53 -6.63 -8.54
N CYS A 258 -22.22 -6.82 -8.35
CA CYS A 258 -21.30 -5.81 -7.84
C CYS A 258 -20.64 -5.01 -8.98
N PRO A 259 -20.31 -3.71 -8.77
CA PRO A 259 -19.38 -3.02 -9.64
C PRO A 259 -18.03 -3.74 -9.69
N PHE A 260 -17.38 -3.76 -10.86
CA PHE A 260 -16.04 -4.33 -11.03
C PHE A 260 -15.13 -3.30 -11.68
N ASN A 261 -14.44 -2.50 -10.86
CA ASN A 261 -13.62 -1.38 -11.32
C ASN A 261 -12.15 -1.79 -11.53
N TRP A 262 -11.91 -3.06 -11.75
CA TRP A 262 -10.57 -3.59 -11.98
C TRP A 262 -10.23 -3.65 -13.46
N ARG A 263 -8.94 -3.55 -13.74
CA ARG A 263 -8.37 -3.81 -15.07
C ARG A 263 -7.28 -4.86 -14.96
N LYS A 264 -7.05 -5.58 -16.05
CA LYS A 264 -5.88 -6.44 -16.21
C LYS A 264 -5.08 -5.94 -17.39
N GLU A 265 -3.78 -5.77 -17.17
CA GLU A 265 -2.85 -5.25 -18.17
C GLU A 265 -1.63 -6.16 -18.25
N TYR A 266 -0.98 -6.18 -19.42
CA TYR A 266 0.22 -6.97 -19.64
C TYR A 266 1.41 -6.08 -19.99
N VAL A 267 2.58 -6.46 -19.46
CA VAL A 267 3.85 -5.87 -19.87
C VAL A 267 4.55 -6.86 -20.78
N LYS A 268 4.69 -6.48 -22.06
CA LYS A 268 5.15 -7.38 -23.13
C LYS A 268 6.63 -7.74 -22.95
N ASN A 269 6.93 -9.03 -23.10
CA ASN A 269 8.28 -9.62 -23.00
C ASN A 269 8.95 -9.39 -21.63
N VAL A 270 8.17 -9.23 -20.56
CA VAL A 270 8.69 -9.07 -19.21
C VAL A 270 8.36 -10.30 -18.38
N GLY A 271 9.38 -10.87 -17.75
CA GLY A 271 9.28 -11.92 -16.73
C GLY A 271 9.14 -11.33 -15.33
N HIS A 272 9.69 -12.03 -14.32
CA HIS A 272 9.60 -11.63 -12.92
C HIS A 272 10.63 -10.54 -12.57
N SER A 273 10.39 -9.29 -13.00
CA SER A 273 11.33 -8.17 -12.82
C SER A 273 10.61 -6.86 -12.47
N ASN A 274 10.77 -6.38 -11.23
CA ASN A 274 10.18 -5.11 -10.80
C ASN A 274 10.70 -3.93 -11.64
N THR A 275 11.99 -3.86 -11.93
CA THR A 275 12.60 -2.79 -12.74
C THR A 275 11.94 -2.66 -14.12
N LYS A 276 11.55 -3.79 -14.74
CA LYS A 276 10.89 -3.79 -16.05
C LYS A 276 9.38 -3.56 -15.95
N MET A 277 8.76 -3.86 -14.81
CA MET A 277 7.34 -3.61 -14.55
C MET A 277 7.05 -2.15 -14.20
N ALA A 278 7.95 -1.49 -13.46
CA ALA A 278 7.77 -0.14 -12.92
C ALA A 278 7.41 0.93 -13.98
N PRO A 279 8.04 0.99 -15.17
CA PRO A 279 7.69 1.99 -16.20
C PRO A 279 6.24 1.87 -16.69
N SER A 280 5.75 0.65 -16.88
CA SER A 280 4.37 0.42 -17.30
C SER A 280 3.38 0.76 -16.19
N ALA A 281 3.70 0.39 -14.96
CA ALA A 281 2.88 0.73 -13.80
C ALA A 281 2.79 2.25 -13.59
N ALA A 282 3.91 2.98 -13.69
CA ALA A 282 3.94 4.44 -13.59
C ALA A 282 3.10 5.11 -14.67
N LYS A 283 3.18 4.64 -15.92
CA LYS A 283 2.35 5.14 -17.02
C LYS A 283 0.85 4.92 -16.76
N LEU A 284 0.47 3.75 -16.24
CA LEU A 284 -0.92 3.42 -15.92
C LEU A 284 -1.47 4.26 -14.74
N LEU A 285 -0.60 4.64 -13.80
CA LEU A 285 -0.98 5.43 -12.63
C LEU A 285 -0.98 6.94 -12.90
N PHE A 286 -0.02 7.45 -13.67
CA PHE A 286 0.27 8.88 -13.76
C PHE A 286 0.43 9.42 -15.19
N GLY A 287 0.30 8.57 -16.23
CA GLY A 287 0.53 8.98 -17.62
C GLY A 287 -0.45 10.02 -18.14
N ASP A 288 -1.68 10.03 -17.65
CA ASP A 288 -2.73 10.96 -18.09
C ASP A 288 -2.59 12.37 -17.45
N ASN A 289 -1.68 12.53 -16.47
CA ASN A 289 -1.48 13.80 -15.77
C ASN A 289 -0.52 14.77 -16.51
N GLN A 290 -0.13 14.45 -17.75
CA GLN A 290 0.83 15.25 -18.54
C GLN A 290 0.17 16.16 -19.60
N ASN A 291 -1.17 16.34 -19.57
CA ASN A 291 -1.90 17.26 -20.47
C ASN A 291 -2.31 18.53 -19.77
#